data_e2bb5c6233128e77471502e17db9164c
#
_entry.id   e2bb5c6233128e77471502e17db9164c
#
_cell.length_a   1.000
_cell.length_b   1.000
_cell.length_c   1.000
_cell.angle_alpha   90.00
_cell.angle_beta   90.00
_cell.angle_gamma   90.00
#
_symmetry.space_group_name_H-M   'P 1'
#
loop_
_entity.id
_entity.type
_entity.pdbx_description
1 polymer ?
#
loop_
_entity_poly.entity_id
_entity_poly.type
_entity_poly.pdbx_seq_one_letter_code
_entity_poly.pdbx_strand_id
1 'polypeptide(L)'
;MKRSLICCCVMLAMSFLTVSAQDVPKYSMRQGWFVGVSGEIPFGLGTFSSFGSDKTRVGWGVGAYAGRRFGPVFSAEIALAADRTNLSARGCCVERGYWLGYDGIRYEAPVVDIVGWNYSELKSTVSLVRMDVMVNVNVLGFFSGTKDGPWAVEFSPALSVMASKADLSVTVTGESVAKKDPCWNIGAGGRVQVRRSLGGNLEVSAYSGLTCLAGKRFDAMPEHQHNLGLLWENGVRFGVRFGAGRQTGRAVITE
;
A
#
# COMPACT_ATOMS: atom_id res chain seq x y z
N MET A 1 8.05 17.97 -15.82
CA MET A 1 7.17 16.80 -15.72
C MET A 1 6.72 16.43 -14.29
N LYS A 2 7.53 16.63 -13.22
CA LYS A 2 7.15 16.26 -11.83
C LYS A 2 5.95 17.04 -11.25
N ARG A 3 5.73 18.29 -11.65
CA ARG A 3 4.61 19.14 -11.17
C ARG A 3 3.26 18.77 -11.79
N SER A 4 3.23 18.24 -13.01
CA SER A 4 1.97 17.86 -13.71
C SER A 4 1.31 16.62 -13.10
N LEU A 5 2.10 15.63 -12.62
CA LEU A 5 1.53 14.40 -12.05
C LEU A 5 0.82 14.66 -10.72
N ILE A 6 1.38 15.52 -9.88
CA ILE A 6 0.78 15.91 -8.60
C ILE A 6 -0.52 16.71 -8.86
N CYS A 7 -0.52 17.62 -9.84
CA CYS A 7 -1.73 18.32 -10.24
C CYS A 7 -2.84 17.39 -10.76
N CYS A 8 -2.51 16.37 -11.57
CA CYS A 8 -3.50 15.39 -12.03
C CYS A 8 -4.09 14.57 -10.87
N CYS A 9 -3.29 14.13 -9.91
CA CYS A 9 -3.79 13.41 -8.74
C CYS A 9 -4.68 14.28 -7.86
N VAL A 10 -4.33 15.56 -7.66
CA VAL A 10 -5.14 16.52 -6.89
C VAL A 10 -6.43 16.87 -7.64
N MET A 11 -6.38 17.05 -8.97
CA MET A 11 -7.57 17.31 -9.79
C MET A 11 -8.50 16.10 -9.85
N LEU A 12 -7.98 14.86 -9.91
CA LEU A 12 -8.80 13.66 -9.80
C LEU A 12 -9.46 13.55 -8.41
N ALA A 13 -8.75 13.86 -7.35
CA ALA A 13 -9.31 13.89 -5.99
C ALA A 13 -10.38 14.96 -5.83
N MET A 14 -10.20 16.14 -6.45
CA MET A 14 -11.16 17.24 -6.42
C MET A 14 -12.43 16.96 -7.24
N SER A 15 -12.33 16.26 -8.37
CA SER A 15 -13.50 15.89 -9.18
C SER A 15 -14.47 14.93 -8.49
N PHE A 16 -13.99 14.16 -7.51
CA PHE A 16 -14.85 13.33 -6.64
C PHE A 16 -15.60 14.14 -5.56
N LEU A 17 -15.20 15.39 -5.30
CA LEU A 17 -15.82 16.26 -4.28
C LEU A 17 -17.04 17.04 -4.81
N THR A 18 -17.21 17.17 -6.13
CA THR A 18 -18.24 18.01 -6.74
C THR A 18 -19.53 17.30 -7.15
N VAL A 19 -19.69 16.01 -6.82
CA VAL A 19 -20.99 15.33 -7.06
C VAL A 19 -21.99 15.82 -6.01
N SER A 20 -22.94 16.64 -6.51
CA SER A 20 -24.06 17.28 -5.82
C SER A 20 -24.73 16.41 -4.76
N ALA A 21 -25.03 17.06 -3.65
CA ALA A 21 -25.95 16.56 -2.61
C ALA A 21 -27.38 16.54 -3.17
N GLN A 22 -27.72 15.52 -3.94
CA GLN A 22 -29.10 15.13 -4.13
C GLN A 22 -29.48 14.21 -2.98
N ASP A 23 -30.72 14.32 -2.47
CA ASP A 23 -31.27 13.63 -1.33
C ASP A 23 -30.80 12.18 -1.19
N VAL A 24 -29.71 11.98 -0.48
CA VAL A 24 -29.15 10.67 -0.20
C VAL A 24 -29.88 10.16 1.02
N PRO A 25 -30.58 9.01 0.95
CA PRO A 25 -31.25 8.43 2.11
C PRO A 25 -30.24 8.28 3.25
N LYS A 26 -30.66 8.58 4.49
CA LYS A 26 -29.80 8.53 5.69
C LYS A 26 -29.05 7.20 5.77
N TYR A 27 -27.80 7.21 5.32
CA TYR A 27 -26.91 6.06 5.38
C TYR A 27 -26.38 5.93 6.81
N SER A 28 -27.10 5.20 7.61
CA SER A 28 -26.55 4.76 8.90
C SER A 28 -25.34 3.88 8.61
N MET A 29 -24.15 4.25 9.12
CA MET A 29 -22.97 3.39 9.13
C MET A 29 -23.19 2.24 10.13
N ARG A 30 -24.10 1.34 9.76
CA ARG A 30 -24.57 0.25 10.60
C ARG A 30 -23.53 -0.84 10.70
N GLN A 31 -23.62 -1.57 11.81
CA GLN A 31 -22.91 -2.83 12.00
C GLN A 31 -23.16 -3.78 10.82
N GLY A 32 -22.13 -4.48 10.38
CA GLY A 32 -22.26 -5.43 9.27
C GLY A 32 -20.92 -5.89 8.75
N TRP A 33 -20.96 -6.89 7.91
CA TRP A 33 -19.81 -7.39 7.19
C TRP A 33 -19.57 -6.56 5.93
N PHE A 34 -18.34 -6.50 5.49
CA PHE A 34 -17.97 -5.95 4.19
C PHE A 34 -16.88 -6.80 3.55
N VAL A 35 -16.90 -6.85 2.24
CA VAL A 35 -15.84 -7.45 1.41
C VAL A 35 -15.57 -6.56 0.22
N GLY A 36 -14.40 -6.68 -0.34
CA GLY A 36 -14.05 -5.92 -1.53
C GLY A 36 -12.74 -6.31 -2.14
N VAL A 37 -12.38 -5.56 -3.18
CA VAL A 37 -11.13 -5.69 -3.93
C VAL A 37 -10.38 -4.37 -3.93
N SER A 38 -9.07 -4.43 -4.08
CA SER A 38 -8.20 -3.26 -4.18
C SER A 38 -7.30 -3.34 -5.40
N GLY A 39 -6.96 -2.17 -5.95
CA GLY A 39 -5.84 -1.98 -6.85
C GLY A 39 -4.89 -0.99 -6.22
N GLU A 40 -3.58 -1.29 -6.24
CA GLU A 40 -2.59 -0.49 -5.54
C GLU A 40 -1.29 -0.29 -6.31
N ILE A 41 -0.59 0.76 -5.96
CA ILE A 41 0.73 1.13 -6.46
C ILE A 41 1.68 1.07 -5.27
N PRO A 42 2.44 -0.02 -5.13
CA PRO A 42 3.43 -0.18 -4.07
C PRO A 42 4.75 0.50 -4.44
N PHE A 43 5.35 1.18 -3.47
CA PHE A 43 6.70 1.75 -3.52
C PHE A 43 7.54 1.14 -2.41
N GLY A 44 8.60 0.45 -2.78
CA GLY A 44 9.55 -0.12 -1.83
C GLY A 44 10.71 0.84 -1.56
N LEU A 45 11.15 0.88 -0.30
CA LEU A 45 12.34 1.62 0.13
C LEU A 45 13.20 0.69 1.00
N GLY A 46 14.43 0.51 0.59
CA GLY A 46 15.45 -0.31 1.26
C GLY A 46 16.83 0.18 0.88
N THR A 47 17.76 -0.73 0.67
CA THR A 47 19.06 -0.42 0.03
C THR A 47 18.82 0.13 -1.38
N PHE A 48 17.96 -0.54 -2.13
CA PHE A 48 17.36 -0.02 -3.34
C PHE A 48 15.99 0.61 -3.03
N SER A 49 15.52 1.48 -3.94
CA SER A 49 14.28 2.22 -3.77
C SER A 49 13.49 2.29 -5.07
N SER A 50 12.17 2.37 -4.95
CA SER A 50 11.30 2.76 -6.08
C SER A 50 11.60 4.19 -6.56
N PHE A 51 12.18 5.03 -5.69
CA PHE A 51 12.67 6.37 -6.04
C PHE A 51 14.18 6.30 -6.31
N GLY A 52 14.56 5.72 -7.45
CA GLY A 52 15.94 5.58 -7.87
C GLY A 52 16.60 6.91 -8.25
N SER A 53 17.93 6.88 -8.40
CA SER A 53 18.72 8.05 -8.82
C SER A 53 18.39 8.54 -10.23
N ASP A 54 18.01 7.61 -11.11
CA ASP A 54 17.69 7.86 -12.52
C ASP A 54 16.22 8.23 -12.73
N LYS A 55 15.30 7.48 -12.12
CA LYS A 55 13.84 7.64 -12.27
C LYS A 55 13.05 6.96 -11.14
N THR A 56 11.80 7.37 -11.00
CA THR A 56 10.83 6.66 -10.18
C THR A 56 10.36 5.40 -10.92
N ARG A 57 10.40 4.26 -10.23
CA ARG A 57 9.95 2.97 -10.72
C ARG A 57 8.63 2.60 -10.06
N VAL A 58 7.60 2.51 -10.88
CA VAL A 58 6.23 2.25 -10.42
C VAL A 58 5.99 0.75 -10.35
N GLY A 59 5.42 0.29 -9.24
CA GLY A 59 4.88 -1.05 -9.08
C GLY A 59 3.38 -1.12 -9.38
N TRP A 60 2.81 -2.29 -9.25
CA TRP A 60 1.37 -2.53 -9.29
C TRP A 60 1.02 -3.67 -8.35
N GLY A 61 -0.21 -3.65 -7.85
CA GLY A 61 -0.73 -4.70 -6.98
C GLY A 61 -2.23 -4.80 -7.05
N VAL A 62 -2.72 -5.94 -6.66
CA VAL A 62 -4.15 -6.24 -6.53
C VAL A 62 -4.39 -6.95 -5.21
N GLY A 63 -5.54 -6.70 -4.61
CA GLY A 63 -5.88 -7.31 -3.34
C GLY A 63 -7.37 -7.56 -3.17
N ALA A 64 -7.67 -8.30 -2.11
CA ALA A 64 -9.02 -8.52 -1.63
C ALA A 64 -9.04 -8.29 -0.11
N TYR A 65 -10.16 -7.83 0.40
CA TYR A 65 -10.31 -7.59 1.83
C TYR A 65 -11.69 -7.99 2.31
N ALA A 66 -11.74 -8.36 3.58
CA ALA A 66 -12.98 -8.65 4.27
C ALA A 66 -12.90 -8.14 5.72
N GLY A 67 -14.03 -7.69 6.25
CA GLY A 67 -14.04 -7.18 7.60
C GLY A 67 -15.44 -7.04 8.18
N ARG A 68 -15.48 -6.60 9.44
CA ARG A 68 -16.73 -6.36 10.15
C ARG A 68 -16.70 -5.00 10.83
N ARG A 69 -17.77 -4.24 10.65
CA ARG A 69 -18.03 -3.00 11.40
C ARG A 69 -18.78 -3.31 12.66
N PHE A 70 -18.28 -2.80 13.78
CA PHE A 70 -18.90 -2.92 15.10
C PHE A 70 -19.76 -1.71 15.45
N GLY A 71 -19.56 -0.62 14.73
CA GLY A 71 -20.27 0.65 14.92
C GLY A 71 -19.83 1.70 13.91
N PRO A 72 -20.18 2.97 14.13
CA PRO A 72 -19.79 4.07 13.25
C PRO A 72 -18.29 4.41 13.34
N VAL A 73 -17.62 4.01 14.43
CA VAL A 73 -16.24 4.35 14.74
C VAL A 73 -15.27 3.22 14.42
N PHE A 74 -15.59 1.97 14.83
CA PHE A 74 -14.64 0.86 14.78
C PHE A 74 -15.03 -0.23 13.79
N SER A 75 -14.03 -0.74 13.09
CA SER A 75 -14.12 -1.99 12.31
C SER A 75 -12.82 -2.77 12.37
N ALA A 76 -12.89 -4.09 12.19
CA ALA A 76 -11.73 -4.95 11.99
C ALA A 76 -11.73 -5.48 10.57
N GLU A 77 -10.55 -5.63 10.00
CA GLU A 77 -10.36 -6.02 8.61
C GLU A 77 -9.15 -6.93 8.46
N ILE A 78 -9.27 -7.88 7.55
CA ILE A 78 -8.16 -8.68 7.01
C ILE A 78 -8.10 -8.38 5.51
N ALA A 79 -6.90 -8.10 5.02
CA ALA A 79 -6.64 -7.88 3.60
C ALA A 79 -5.54 -8.83 3.12
N LEU A 80 -5.67 -9.29 1.88
CA LEU A 80 -4.66 -10.05 1.15
C LEU A 80 -4.31 -9.26 -0.11
N ALA A 81 -3.03 -9.10 -0.38
CA ALA A 81 -2.54 -8.41 -1.57
C ALA A 81 -1.41 -9.19 -2.24
N ALA A 82 -1.35 -9.08 -3.56
CA ALA A 82 -0.25 -9.58 -4.39
C ALA A 82 0.31 -8.41 -5.18
N ASP A 83 1.57 -8.07 -4.92
CA ASP A 83 2.21 -6.86 -5.42
C ASP A 83 3.48 -7.19 -6.19
N ARG A 84 3.80 -6.30 -7.13
CA ARG A 84 5.09 -6.29 -7.81
C ARG A 84 5.63 -4.87 -7.81
N THR A 85 6.81 -4.67 -7.22
CA THR A 85 7.49 -3.38 -7.22
C THR A 85 8.87 -3.49 -7.84
N ASN A 86 9.33 -2.40 -8.44
CA ASN A 86 10.65 -2.30 -9.04
C ASN A 86 11.47 -1.29 -8.26
N LEU A 87 12.71 -1.65 -7.98
CA LEU A 87 13.64 -0.88 -7.18
C LEU A 87 14.92 -0.65 -7.97
N SER A 88 15.61 0.46 -7.72
CA SER A 88 16.95 0.73 -8.24
C SER A 88 17.79 1.49 -7.20
N ALA A 89 19.06 1.67 -7.49
CA ALA A 89 19.98 2.32 -6.58
C ALA A 89 19.51 3.73 -6.20
N ARG A 90 19.63 4.06 -4.93
CA ARG A 90 19.40 5.41 -4.41
C ARG A 90 20.54 6.33 -4.82
N GLY A 91 20.28 7.64 -4.93
CA GLY A 91 21.30 8.63 -5.27
C GLY A 91 22.55 8.55 -4.39
N CYS A 92 22.36 8.40 -3.08
CA CYS A 92 23.49 8.27 -2.15
C CYS A 92 24.36 7.02 -2.36
N CYS A 93 23.81 5.94 -2.92
CA CYS A 93 24.57 4.73 -3.24
C CYS A 93 25.36 4.90 -4.53
N VAL A 94 24.78 5.61 -5.50
CA VAL A 94 25.45 5.94 -6.78
C VAL A 94 26.60 6.93 -6.57
N GLU A 95 26.37 7.98 -5.79
CA GLU A 95 27.38 8.99 -5.45
C GLU A 95 28.59 8.39 -4.72
N ARG A 96 28.39 7.37 -3.89
CA ARG A 96 29.45 6.64 -3.22
C ARG A 96 30.16 5.61 -4.10
N GLY A 97 29.69 5.38 -5.33
CA GLY A 97 30.27 4.44 -6.25
C GLY A 97 30.17 2.97 -5.81
N TYR A 98 29.11 2.61 -5.09
CA TYR A 98 28.95 1.22 -4.62
C TYR A 98 28.94 0.23 -5.78
N TRP A 99 29.66 -0.87 -5.56
CA TRP A 99 29.87 -1.96 -6.49
C TRP A 99 29.42 -3.28 -5.85
N LEU A 100 28.72 -4.11 -6.60
CA LEU A 100 28.35 -5.47 -6.20
C LEU A 100 29.30 -6.44 -6.88
N GLY A 101 30.14 -7.14 -6.10
CA GLY A 101 30.99 -8.20 -6.63
C GLY A 101 30.17 -9.44 -7.03
N TYR A 102 30.74 -10.27 -7.89
CA TYR A 102 30.15 -11.56 -8.25
C TYR A 102 29.98 -12.51 -7.06
N ASP A 103 30.79 -12.30 -6.02
CA ASP A 103 30.69 -12.98 -4.72
C ASP A 103 29.49 -12.56 -3.86
N GLY A 104 28.70 -11.58 -4.35
CA GLY A 104 27.56 -11.03 -3.64
C GLY A 104 27.92 -10.07 -2.51
N ILE A 105 29.18 -9.61 -2.45
CA ILE A 105 29.65 -8.65 -1.45
C ILE A 105 29.63 -7.24 -2.04
N ARG A 106 29.28 -6.28 -1.20
CA ARG A 106 29.33 -4.85 -1.56
C ARG A 106 30.71 -4.27 -1.34
N TYR A 107 31.20 -3.57 -2.33
CA TYR A 107 32.43 -2.79 -2.29
C TYR A 107 32.13 -1.30 -2.51
N GLU A 108 33.03 -0.42 -2.04
CA GLU A 108 32.92 1.03 -2.27
C GLU A 108 33.54 1.49 -3.60
N ALA A 109 34.27 0.59 -4.27
CA ALA A 109 34.85 0.77 -5.59
C ALA A 109 35.05 -0.58 -6.26
N PRO A 110 35.23 -0.63 -7.60
CA PRO A 110 35.66 -1.85 -8.27
C PRO A 110 36.97 -2.38 -7.67
N VAL A 111 37.02 -3.66 -7.37
CA VAL A 111 38.22 -4.33 -6.82
C VAL A 111 38.90 -5.08 -7.96
N VAL A 112 40.21 -4.99 -8.00
CA VAL A 112 41.02 -5.74 -8.98
C VAL A 112 40.77 -7.24 -8.79
N ASP A 113 40.56 -7.93 -9.91
CA ASP A 113 40.26 -9.37 -9.99
C ASP A 113 38.86 -9.80 -9.50
N ILE A 114 38.00 -8.88 -9.09
CA ILE A 114 36.59 -9.18 -8.78
C ILE A 114 35.69 -8.63 -9.90
N VAL A 115 35.07 -9.52 -10.64
CA VAL A 115 34.02 -9.15 -11.61
C VAL A 115 32.77 -8.74 -10.82
N GLY A 116 32.06 -7.72 -11.30
CA GLY A 116 30.87 -7.25 -10.63
C GLY A 116 30.17 -6.13 -11.40
N TRP A 117 29.22 -5.48 -10.76
CA TRP A 117 28.35 -4.47 -11.35
C TRP A 117 28.25 -3.22 -10.50
N ASN A 118 28.21 -2.06 -11.13
CA ASN A 118 27.90 -0.81 -10.43
C ASN A 118 26.43 -0.84 -10.00
N TYR A 119 26.14 -0.30 -8.82
CA TYR A 119 24.77 -0.21 -8.31
C TYR A 119 23.83 0.55 -9.25
N SER A 120 24.33 1.55 -9.99
CA SER A 120 23.56 2.30 -10.99
C SER A 120 23.06 1.45 -12.15
N GLU A 121 23.73 0.33 -12.42
CA GLU A 121 23.41 -0.60 -13.52
C GLU A 121 22.40 -1.66 -13.11
N LEU A 122 22.10 -1.78 -11.82
CA LEU A 122 21.27 -2.83 -11.25
C LEU A 122 19.82 -2.38 -11.02
N LYS A 123 18.93 -3.32 -11.21
CA LYS A 123 17.49 -3.21 -10.90
C LYS A 123 17.04 -4.44 -10.13
N SER A 124 16.31 -4.24 -9.04
CA SER A 124 15.64 -5.31 -8.30
C SER A 124 14.14 -5.28 -8.59
N THR A 125 13.60 -6.43 -8.96
CA THR A 125 12.15 -6.63 -9.10
C THR A 125 11.68 -7.51 -7.95
N VAL A 126 10.83 -6.95 -7.11
CA VAL A 126 10.29 -7.63 -5.93
C VAL A 126 8.84 -7.99 -6.18
N SER A 127 8.55 -9.29 -6.09
CA SER A 127 7.17 -9.82 -6.07
C SER A 127 6.86 -10.23 -4.64
N LEU A 128 5.71 -9.81 -4.12
CA LEU A 128 5.32 -10.11 -2.76
C LEU A 128 3.84 -10.49 -2.66
N VAL A 129 3.55 -11.34 -1.68
CA VAL A 129 2.18 -11.63 -1.23
C VAL A 129 2.11 -11.24 0.23
N ARG A 130 1.10 -10.47 0.58
CA ARG A 130 0.94 -9.85 1.89
C ARG A 130 -0.42 -10.16 2.47
N MET A 131 -0.45 -10.38 3.78
CA MET A 131 -1.65 -10.43 4.59
C MET A 131 -1.56 -9.35 5.67
N ASP A 132 -2.54 -8.47 5.71
CA ASP A 132 -2.65 -7.40 6.69
C ASP A 132 -3.83 -7.66 7.62
N VAL A 133 -3.63 -7.47 8.92
CA VAL A 133 -4.69 -7.43 9.92
C VAL A 133 -4.77 -6.01 10.46
N MET A 134 -5.94 -5.39 10.36
CA MET A 134 -6.14 -3.97 10.66
C MET A 134 -7.33 -3.73 11.58
N VAL A 135 -7.21 -2.71 12.39
CA VAL A 135 -8.32 -2.10 13.12
C VAL A 135 -8.54 -0.70 12.54
N ASN A 136 -9.69 -0.50 11.92
CA ASN A 136 -10.00 0.79 11.30
C ASN A 136 -10.77 1.67 12.29
N VAL A 137 -10.31 2.90 12.46
CA VAL A 137 -10.92 3.92 13.32
C VAL A 137 -11.43 5.04 12.42
N ASN A 138 -12.75 5.16 12.29
CA ASN A 138 -13.38 6.24 11.53
C ASN A 138 -13.44 7.52 12.36
N VAL A 139 -12.63 8.50 12.01
CA VAL A 139 -12.54 9.80 12.71
C VAL A 139 -13.87 10.55 12.65
N LEU A 140 -14.57 10.52 11.51
CA LEU A 140 -15.86 11.21 11.35
C LEU A 140 -16.97 10.55 12.17
N GLY A 141 -16.80 9.28 12.57
CA GLY A 141 -17.74 8.57 13.43
C GLY A 141 -17.85 9.10 14.86
N PHE A 142 -16.87 9.87 15.34
CA PHE A 142 -16.90 10.49 16.66
C PHE A 142 -17.82 11.72 16.72
N PHE A 143 -18.14 12.33 15.58
CA PHE A 143 -18.91 13.56 15.54
C PHE A 143 -20.36 13.29 15.14
N SER A 144 -21.32 13.74 15.95
CA SER A 144 -22.75 13.48 15.76
C SER A 144 -23.29 13.99 14.43
N GLY A 145 -22.74 15.07 13.88
CA GLY A 145 -23.13 15.65 12.59
C GLY A 145 -22.67 14.89 11.37
N THR A 146 -21.63 14.04 11.48
CA THR A 146 -21.01 13.35 10.34
C THR A 146 -21.08 11.83 10.41
N LYS A 147 -21.39 11.26 11.58
CA LYS A 147 -21.40 9.80 11.81
C LYS A 147 -22.33 9.01 10.87
N ASP A 148 -23.42 9.65 10.42
CA ASP A 148 -24.42 9.06 9.51
C ASP A 148 -24.27 9.56 8.07
N GLY A 149 -23.17 10.28 7.78
CA GLY A 149 -22.87 10.80 6.44
C GLY A 149 -22.35 9.71 5.49
N PRO A 150 -22.30 10.03 4.17
CA PRO A 150 -21.80 9.08 3.19
C PRO A 150 -20.26 8.95 3.20
N TRP A 151 -19.56 9.82 3.89
CA TRP A 151 -18.11 9.86 3.96
C TRP A 151 -17.58 9.27 5.27
N ALA A 152 -16.42 8.61 5.18
CA ALA A 152 -15.63 8.20 6.33
C ALA A 152 -14.15 8.54 6.07
N VAL A 153 -13.47 9.00 7.09
CA VAL A 153 -12.02 9.13 7.13
C VAL A 153 -11.51 8.18 8.18
N GLU A 154 -10.76 7.19 7.75
CA GLU A 154 -10.32 6.09 8.61
C GLU A 154 -8.81 6.12 8.78
N PHE A 155 -8.36 5.91 10.02
CA PHE A 155 -6.99 5.57 10.35
C PHE A 155 -6.93 4.10 10.77
N SER A 156 -6.01 3.35 10.20
CA SER A 156 -5.96 1.90 10.33
C SER A 156 -4.56 1.44 10.70
N PRO A 157 -4.22 1.30 11.99
CA PRO A 157 -3.03 0.56 12.38
C PRO A 157 -3.10 -0.87 11.85
N ALA A 158 -1.98 -1.37 11.34
CA ALA A 158 -1.87 -2.65 10.64
C ALA A 158 -0.69 -3.47 11.16
N LEU A 159 -0.90 -4.77 11.24
CA LEU A 159 0.16 -5.78 11.32
C LEU A 159 0.15 -6.57 10.02
N SER A 160 1.33 -6.75 9.45
CA SER A 160 1.51 -7.37 8.14
C SER A 160 2.43 -8.57 8.23
N VAL A 161 2.06 -9.63 7.53
CA VAL A 161 2.94 -10.78 7.25
C VAL A 161 3.05 -10.87 5.73
N MET A 162 4.28 -10.93 5.22
CA MET A 162 4.50 -11.01 3.79
C MET A 162 5.56 -12.04 3.41
N ALA A 163 5.32 -12.70 2.28
CA ALA A 163 6.30 -13.50 1.57
C ALA A 163 6.78 -12.68 0.37
N SER A 164 8.07 -12.44 0.25
CA SER A 164 8.66 -11.68 -0.84
C SER A 164 9.74 -12.49 -1.55
N LYS A 165 9.83 -12.30 -2.88
CA LYS A 165 10.87 -12.83 -3.74
C LYS A 165 11.43 -11.68 -4.57
N ALA A 166 12.75 -11.51 -4.51
CA ALA A 166 13.45 -10.48 -5.26
C ALA A 166 14.34 -11.09 -6.34
N ASP A 167 14.33 -10.47 -7.52
CA ASP A 167 15.15 -10.82 -8.69
C ASP A 167 16.00 -9.59 -9.07
N LEU A 168 17.31 -9.71 -8.91
CA LEU A 168 18.27 -8.68 -9.23
C LEU A 168 18.77 -8.87 -10.65
N SER A 169 18.67 -7.85 -11.48
CA SER A 169 19.06 -7.91 -12.90
C SER A 169 19.79 -6.62 -13.31
N VAL A 170 20.60 -6.75 -14.36
CA VAL A 170 21.25 -5.62 -15.03
C VAL A 170 20.18 -4.83 -15.81
N THR A 171 20.15 -3.52 -15.65
CA THR A 171 19.10 -2.66 -16.22
C THR A 171 19.10 -2.66 -17.75
N VAL A 172 20.27 -2.73 -18.38
CA VAL A 172 20.44 -2.64 -19.84
C VAL A 172 20.24 -3.97 -20.52
N THR A 173 20.89 -5.04 -20.04
CA THR A 173 20.85 -6.36 -20.66
C THR A 173 19.67 -7.20 -20.20
N GLY A 174 19.11 -6.92 -19.01
CA GLY A 174 18.09 -7.74 -18.38
C GLY A 174 18.64 -9.06 -17.80
N GLU A 175 19.96 -9.25 -17.84
CA GLU A 175 20.61 -10.44 -17.30
C GLU A 175 20.37 -10.55 -15.80
N SER A 176 19.98 -11.74 -15.33
CA SER A 176 19.76 -11.99 -13.91
C SER A 176 21.11 -12.15 -13.20
N VAL A 177 21.37 -11.28 -12.26
CA VAL A 177 22.60 -11.28 -11.43
C VAL A 177 22.43 -12.20 -10.23
N ALA A 178 21.28 -12.09 -9.55
CA ALA A 178 20.97 -12.92 -8.40
C ALA A 178 19.46 -13.09 -8.27
N LYS A 179 19.04 -14.30 -7.91
CA LYS A 179 17.67 -14.61 -7.49
C LYS A 179 17.71 -14.99 -6.03
N LYS A 180 16.87 -14.34 -5.23
CA LYS A 180 16.76 -14.70 -3.83
C LYS A 180 15.57 -15.63 -3.62
N ASP A 181 15.77 -16.62 -2.78
CA ASP A 181 14.68 -17.49 -2.33
C ASP A 181 13.60 -16.68 -1.62
N PRO A 182 12.35 -17.14 -1.69
CA PRO A 182 11.26 -16.47 -0.97
C PRO A 182 11.60 -16.32 0.51
N CYS A 183 11.43 -15.12 1.04
CA CYS A 183 11.63 -14.83 2.44
C CYS A 183 10.35 -14.29 3.08
N TRP A 184 10.17 -14.64 4.36
CA TRP A 184 9.06 -14.14 5.16
C TRP A 184 9.51 -12.91 5.93
N ASN A 185 8.68 -11.87 5.92
CA ASN A 185 8.88 -10.63 6.65
C ASN A 185 7.63 -10.35 7.48
N ILE A 186 7.84 -9.80 8.66
CA ILE A 186 6.76 -9.26 9.48
C ILE A 186 6.89 -7.74 9.44
N GLY A 187 5.76 -7.06 9.38
CA GLY A 187 5.72 -5.60 9.36
C GLY A 187 4.66 -5.04 10.29
N ALA A 188 4.87 -3.81 10.67
CA ALA A 188 3.88 -3.00 11.35
C ALA A 188 3.76 -1.64 10.66
N GLY A 189 2.56 -1.13 10.57
CA GLY A 189 2.33 0.10 9.83
C GLY A 189 0.99 0.74 10.13
N GLY A 190 0.60 1.63 9.25
CA GLY A 190 -0.70 2.28 9.31
C GLY A 190 -1.15 2.75 7.94
N ARG A 191 -2.46 2.85 7.80
CA ARG A 191 -3.13 3.30 6.58
C ARG A 191 -4.09 4.43 6.92
N VAL A 192 -4.12 5.43 6.07
CA VAL A 192 -5.17 6.46 6.05
C VAL A 192 -6.04 6.21 4.84
N GLN A 193 -7.35 6.19 5.03
CA GLN A 193 -8.32 5.89 3.99
C GLN A 193 -9.46 6.90 4.02
N VAL A 194 -9.84 7.39 2.85
CA VAL A 194 -11.06 8.15 2.64
C VAL A 194 -12.05 7.26 1.89
N ARG A 195 -13.20 7.03 2.48
CA ARG A 195 -14.24 6.15 1.96
C ARG A 195 -15.53 6.91 1.71
N ARG A 196 -16.19 6.57 0.61
CA ARG A 196 -17.51 7.08 0.25
C ARG A 196 -18.48 5.93 0.00
N SER A 197 -19.66 6.01 0.59
CA SER A 197 -20.79 5.16 0.25
C SER A 197 -21.48 5.70 -1.01
N LEU A 198 -21.62 4.86 -2.04
CA LEU A 198 -22.19 5.24 -3.35
C LEU A 198 -23.71 5.02 -3.43
N GLY A 199 -24.31 4.46 -2.37
CA GLY A 199 -25.71 4.08 -2.35
C GLY A 199 -25.89 2.57 -2.29
N GLY A 200 -27.02 2.13 -1.76
CA GLY A 200 -27.24 0.72 -1.50
C GLY A 200 -26.18 0.15 -0.55
N ASN A 201 -25.47 -0.86 -1.02
CA ASN A 201 -24.41 -1.52 -0.26
C ASN A 201 -23.01 -1.27 -0.82
N LEU A 202 -22.86 -0.42 -1.84
CA LEU A 202 -21.58 -0.18 -2.52
C LEU A 202 -20.76 0.91 -1.84
N GLU A 203 -19.45 0.72 -1.83
CA GLU A 203 -18.47 1.64 -1.28
C GLU A 203 -17.25 1.75 -2.19
N VAL A 204 -16.71 2.94 -2.28
CA VAL A 204 -15.42 3.23 -2.90
C VAL A 204 -14.52 3.93 -1.90
N SER A 205 -13.24 3.64 -1.93
CA SER A 205 -12.27 4.35 -1.11
C SER A 205 -10.93 4.50 -1.81
N ALA A 206 -10.22 5.56 -1.41
CA ALA A 206 -8.82 5.76 -1.74
C ALA A 206 -8.01 5.71 -0.44
N TYR A 207 -6.80 5.18 -0.50
CA TYR A 207 -5.95 5.04 0.67
C TYR A 207 -4.48 5.27 0.38
N SER A 208 -3.74 5.59 1.43
CA SER A 208 -2.29 5.59 1.47
C SER A 208 -1.84 4.90 2.75
N GLY A 209 -0.93 3.95 2.65
CA GLY A 209 -0.43 3.16 3.76
C GLY A 209 1.09 3.10 3.77
N LEU A 210 1.67 2.98 4.96
CA LEU A 210 3.10 2.80 5.16
C LEU A 210 3.31 1.64 6.12
N THR A 211 4.14 0.66 5.71
CA THR A 211 4.50 -0.52 6.50
C THR A 211 6.00 -0.58 6.67
N CYS A 212 6.47 -0.63 7.92
CA CYS A 212 7.86 -0.88 8.29
C CYS A 212 8.08 -2.38 8.37
N LEU A 213 9.07 -2.90 7.68
CA LEU A 213 9.37 -4.32 7.57
C LEU A 213 10.49 -4.69 8.55
N ALA A 214 10.21 -5.62 9.44
CA ALA A 214 11.21 -6.27 10.28
C ALA A 214 11.79 -7.48 9.52
N GLY A 215 12.66 -7.24 8.55
CA GLY A 215 13.26 -8.31 7.76
C GLY A 215 14.37 -7.76 6.88
N LYS A 216 15.40 -8.58 6.69
CA LYS A 216 16.70 -8.14 6.20
C LYS A 216 16.91 -8.26 4.68
N ARG A 217 15.91 -8.64 3.86
CA ARG A 217 16.16 -9.10 2.49
C ARG A 217 15.08 -8.72 1.49
N PHE A 218 14.51 -7.54 1.66
CA PHE A 218 13.39 -7.13 0.80
C PHE A 218 13.80 -6.92 -0.67
N ASP A 219 15.00 -6.36 -0.94
CA ASP A 219 15.45 -5.91 -2.27
C ASP A 219 16.51 -6.79 -2.94
N ALA A 220 16.86 -7.95 -2.35
CA ALA A 220 17.94 -8.86 -2.76
C ALA A 220 19.36 -8.28 -2.71
N MET A 221 19.53 -7.05 -2.20
CA MET A 221 20.85 -6.45 -2.05
C MET A 221 21.55 -6.92 -0.76
N PRO A 222 22.89 -6.95 -0.72
CA PRO A 222 23.63 -7.17 0.51
C PRO A 222 23.25 -6.12 1.55
N GLU A 223 23.11 -6.56 2.81
CA GLU A 223 22.72 -5.66 3.89
C GLU A 223 23.72 -4.53 4.08
N HIS A 224 23.23 -3.32 4.09
CA HIS A 224 23.90 -2.19 4.68
C HIS A 224 23.29 -1.95 6.06
N GLN A 225 24.15 -1.79 7.08
CA GLN A 225 23.80 -1.62 8.49
C GLN A 225 22.41 -1.00 8.72
N HIS A 226 21.50 -1.77 9.34
CA HIS A 226 20.22 -1.32 9.89
C HIS A 226 19.20 -0.67 8.94
N ASN A 227 19.15 -1.00 7.66
CA ASN A 227 18.08 -0.51 6.79
C ASN A 227 16.77 -1.25 7.10
N LEU A 228 15.87 -0.56 7.76
CA LEU A 228 14.46 -0.95 7.81
C LEU A 228 13.92 -0.90 6.37
N GLY A 229 13.35 -2.00 5.90
CA GLY A 229 12.56 -1.98 4.69
C GLY A 229 11.27 -1.21 4.95
N LEU A 230 10.88 -0.35 4.01
CA LEU A 230 9.60 0.34 4.04
C LEU A 230 8.82 -0.01 2.78
N LEU A 231 7.54 -0.27 2.94
CA LEU A 231 6.59 -0.41 1.86
C LEU A 231 5.55 0.70 1.98
N TRP A 232 5.52 1.59 0.99
CA TRP A 232 4.52 2.63 0.87
C TRP A 232 3.55 2.27 -0.24
N GLU A 233 2.29 2.16 0.07
CA GLU A 233 1.22 1.74 -0.82
C GLU A 233 0.18 2.84 -0.99
N ASN A 234 -0.28 3.03 -2.22
CA ASN A 234 -1.37 3.94 -2.54
C ASN A 234 -2.36 3.21 -3.43
N GLY A 235 -3.64 3.28 -3.14
CA GLY A 235 -4.59 2.50 -3.89
C GLY A 235 -6.03 2.97 -3.81
N VAL A 236 -6.84 2.27 -4.59
CA VAL A 236 -8.29 2.41 -4.59
C VAL A 236 -8.92 1.08 -4.24
N ARG A 237 -10.09 1.13 -3.62
CA ARG A 237 -10.83 -0.05 -3.14
C ARG A 237 -12.30 0.07 -3.52
N PHE A 238 -12.87 -1.05 -3.90
CA PHE A 238 -14.29 -1.21 -4.16
C PHE A 238 -14.84 -2.29 -3.25
N GLY A 239 -15.89 -1.99 -2.53
CA GLY A 239 -16.46 -2.90 -1.54
C GLY A 239 -17.96 -2.97 -1.57
N VAL A 240 -18.46 -4.07 -1.00
CA VAL A 240 -19.88 -4.33 -0.80
C VAL A 240 -20.12 -4.63 0.67
N ARG A 241 -21.16 -4.03 1.23
CA ARG A 241 -21.64 -4.28 2.61
C ARG A 241 -22.81 -5.25 2.60
N PHE A 242 -22.88 -6.10 3.63
CA PHE A 242 -24.03 -6.99 3.87
C PHE A 242 -24.24 -7.23 5.37
N GLY A 243 -25.43 -7.67 5.74
CA GLY A 243 -25.77 -7.93 7.15
C GLY A 243 -26.12 -6.68 7.95
N ALA A 244 -26.33 -5.52 7.32
CA ALA A 244 -26.96 -4.38 7.98
C ALA A 244 -28.42 -4.74 8.27
N GLY A 245 -28.77 -4.99 9.53
CA GLY A 245 -30.13 -5.34 9.96
C GLY A 245 -31.12 -4.32 9.41
N ARG A 246 -32.13 -4.82 8.70
CA ARG A 246 -33.31 -4.07 8.29
C ARG A 246 -33.98 -3.56 9.58
N GLN A 247 -33.91 -2.27 9.90
CA GLN A 247 -34.86 -1.73 10.86
C GLN A 247 -36.23 -1.83 10.20
N THR A 248 -36.99 -2.85 10.58
CA THR A 248 -38.42 -2.80 10.47
C THR A 248 -38.86 -1.54 11.19
N GLY A 249 -39.33 -0.55 10.42
CA GLY A 249 -39.94 0.64 10.97
C GLY A 249 -41.05 0.23 11.88
N ARG A 250 -40.88 0.37 13.19
CA ARG A 250 -41.93 0.31 14.15
C ARG A 250 -42.78 1.57 13.88
N ALA A 251 -43.85 1.39 13.13
CA ALA A 251 -44.86 2.42 13.01
C ALA A 251 -45.31 2.74 14.45
N VAL A 252 -45.01 3.92 14.92
CA VAL A 252 -45.63 4.46 16.13
C VAL A 252 -47.03 4.78 15.73
N ILE A 253 -47.96 3.89 16.07
CA ILE A 253 -49.38 4.18 16.07
C ILE A 253 -49.58 5.09 17.28
N THR A 254 -49.68 6.39 17.03
CA THR A 254 -50.23 7.36 18.00
C THR A 254 -51.75 7.19 17.98
N GLU A 255 -52.30 6.62 19.03
CA GLU A 255 -53.71 6.78 19.44
C GLU A 255 -53.94 8.18 20.01
#